data_75eba757845a0d2ecf0e1d5b16dc52f4
#
_entry.id   75eba757845a0d2ecf0e1d5b16dc52f4
#
_cell.length_a   1.000
_cell.length_b   1.000
_cell.length_c   1.000
_cell.angle_alpha   90.00
_cell.angle_beta   90.00
_cell.angle_gamma   90.00
#
_symmetry.space_group_name_H-M   'P 1'
#
loop_
_entity.id
_entity.type
_entity.pdbx_description
1 polymer ?
#
loop_
_entity_poly.entity_id
_entity_poly.type
_entity_poly.pdbx_seq_one_letter_code
_entity_poly.pdbx_strand_id
1 'polypeptide(L)'
;FGEFVGKAADNIIIIDTVSKRFSACGARVGCLISKNKEFMSHAMKYCQTRLSVATLDQTACAALYSVGPEYFAAVRDEYKKRRDTLCRKLREIPGVVFDVPGGAFYLMAALPVDDADKFQQWLLEEFNDNGETVMFAPGGSMYATPGKGKNEVRMAYVIESHKLERAMDILKKAIEVYNAR
;
A
#
# COMPACT_ATOMS: atom_id res chain seq x y z
N PHE A 1 -7.29 -9.49 -16.96
CA PHE A 1 -5.99 -9.95 -17.50
C PHE A 1 -6.13 -10.56 -18.89
N GLY A 2 -7.03 -11.49 -19.09
CA GLY A 2 -7.22 -12.15 -20.39
C GLY A 2 -7.79 -11.27 -21.51
N GLU A 3 -8.48 -10.18 -21.17
CA GLU A 3 -9.18 -9.32 -22.13
C GLU A 3 -8.24 -8.59 -23.11
N PHE A 4 -7.01 -8.31 -22.70
CA PHE A 4 -6.04 -7.57 -23.51
C PHE A 4 -5.13 -8.48 -24.34
N VAL A 5 -4.96 -9.73 -23.94
CA VAL A 5 -3.98 -10.66 -24.56
C VAL A 5 -4.33 -11.05 -26.01
N GLY A 6 -5.60 -10.88 -26.42
CA GLY A 6 -6.05 -11.21 -27.79
C GLY A 6 -5.89 -10.10 -28.84
N LYS A 7 -5.87 -8.83 -28.42
CA LYS A 7 -5.98 -7.67 -29.34
C LYS A 7 -4.68 -6.90 -29.59
N ALA A 8 -3.73 -6.94 -28.66
CA ALA A 8 -2.46 -6.21 -28.76
C ALA A 8 -1.35 -6.98 -28.04
N ALA A 9 -1.27 -8.29 -28.26
CA ALA A 9 -0.44 -9.20 -27.47
C ALA A 9 1.04 -8.81 -27.37
N ASP A 10 1.60 -8.23 -28.45
CA ASP A 10 3.02 -7.85 -28.50
C ASP A 10 3.32 -6.53 -27.79
N ASN A 11 2.28 -5.72 -27.50
CA ASN A 11 2.41 -4.44 -26.81
C ASN A 11 2.10 -4.55 -25.29
N ILE A 12 1.75 -5.76 -24.83
CA ILE A 12 1.38 -5.98 -23.43
C ILE A 12 2.51 -6.67 -22.68
N ILE A 13 2.91 -6.04 -21.58
CA ILE A 13 3.83 -6.58 -20.59
C ILE A 13 3.09 -6.68 -19.27
N ILE A 14 3.01 -7.88 -18.73
CA ILE A 14 2.38 -8.17 -17.46
C ILE A 14 3.48 -8.34 -16.41
N ILE A 15 3.38 -7.58 -15.33
CA ILE A 15 4.22 -7.75 -14.14
C ILE A 15 3.31 -8.20 -13.01
N ASP A 16 3.57 -9.38 -12.47
CA ASP A 16 2.82 -9.94 -11.35
C ASP A 16 3.75 -10.38 -10.22
N THR A 17 3.22 -10.51 -9.02
CA THR A 17 3.99 -10.90 -7.84
C THR A 17 3.11 -11.60 -6.81
N VAL A 18 3.68 -12.52 -6.07
CA VAL A 18 3.04 -13.16 -4.91
C VAL A 18 2.92 -12.22 -3.71
N SER A 19 3.67 -11.11 -3.70
CA SER A 19 3.84 -10.21 -2.57
C SER A 19 2.53 -9.71 -1.97
N LYS A 20 1.59 -9.28 -2.80
CA LYS A 20 0.33 -8.69 -2.34
C LYS A 20 -0.83 -9.66 -2.42
N ARG A 21 -0.85 -10.50 -3.47
CA ARG A 21 -1.89 -11.50 -3.70
C ARG A 21 -1.97 -12.54 -2.58
N PHE A 22 -0.82 -12.96 -2.06
CA PHE A 22 -0.71 -14.02 -1.05
C PHE A 22 -0.08 -13.55 0.27
N SER A 23 0.03 -12.24 0.48
CA SER A 23 0.72 -11.66 1.65
C SER A 23 2.16 -12.20 1.85
N ALA A 24 2.82 -12.55 0.74
CA ALA A 24 4.12 -13.22 0.70
C ALA A 24 5.23 -12.27 0.21
N CYS A 25 5.24 -11.03 0.70
CA CYS A 25 6.20 -10.01 0.25
C CYS A 25 7.65 -10.35 0.60
N GLY A 26 7.88 -11.14 1.65
CA GLY A 26 9.22 -11.63 2.05
C GLY A 26 9.80 -12.66 1.10
N ALA A 27 9.00 -13.38 0.32
CA ALA A 27 9.46 -14.39 -0.63
C ALA A 27 10.22 -13.81 -1.82
N ARG A 28 10.04 -12.51 -2.13
CA ARG A 28 10.72 -11.82 -3.24
C ARG A 28 10.53 -12.47 -4.61
N VAL A 29 9.37 -13.08 -4.86
CA VAL A 29 9.01 -13.76 -6.11
C VAL A 29 8.01 -12.95 -6.90
N GLY A 30 8.31 -12.73 -8.15
CA GLY A 30 7.44 -12.12 -9.14
C GLY A 30 7.74 -12.67 -10.52
N CYS A 31 6.92 -12.34 -11.50
CA CYS A 31 7.09 -12.75 -12.87
C CYS A 31 6.80 -11.60 -13.84
N LEU A 32 7.41 -11.71 -15.00
CA LEU A 32 7.19 -10.86 -16.15
C LEU A 32 6.72 -11.73 -17.29
N ILE A 33 5.61 -11.36 -17.93
CA ILE A 33 4.95 -12.14 -18.97
C ILE A 33 4.66 -11.23 -20.15
N SER A 34 5.10 -11.63 -21.34
CA SER A 34 4.74 -10.97 -22.61
C SER A 34 4.79 -11.96 -23.76
N LYS A 35 4.02 -11.71 -24.83
CA LYS A 35 4.16 -12.41 -26.10
C LYS A 35 5.23 -11.79 -27.01
N ASN A 36 5.69 -10.59 -26.71
CA ASN A 36 6.76 -9.93 -27.44
C ASN A 36 8.11 -10.66 -27.19
N LYS A 37 8.53 -11.43 -28.19
CA LYS A 37 9.75 -12.28 -28.10
C LYS A 37 11.03 -11.45 -27.99
N GLU A 38 11.10 -10.32 -28.68
CA GLU A 38 12.25 -9.42 -28.62
C GLU A 38 12.39 -8.83 -27.23
N PHE A 39 11.31 -8.27 -26.68
CA PHE A 39 11.27 -7.77 -25.32
C PHE A 39 11.68 -8.83 -24.29
N MET A 40 11.09 -10.04 -24.39
CA MET A 40 11.40 -11.14 -23.47
C MET A 40 12.84 -11.61 -23.56
N SER A 41 13.45 -11.58 -24.75
CA SER A 41 14.89 -11.88 -24.94
C SER A 41 15.77 -10.89 -24.20
N HIS A 42 15.47 -9.60 -24.27
CA HIS A 42 16.20 -8.57 -23.52
C HIS A 42 15.95 -8.66 -22.02
N ALA A 43 14.70 -8.83 -21.59
CA ALA A 43 14.35 -8.99 -20.18
C ALA A 43 15.08 -10.19 -19.53
N MET A 44 15.20 -11.31 -20.25
CA MET A 44 15.94 -12.49 -19.78
C MET A 44 17.40 -12.17 -19.46
N LYS A 45 18.08 -11.37 -20.29
CA LYS A 45 19.48 -10.96 -20.03
C LYS A 45 19.59 -10.20 -18.71
N TYR A 46 18.65 -9.29 -18.41
CA TYR A 46 18.63 -8.58 -17.12
C TYR A 46 18.33 -9.52 -15.94
N CYS A 47 17.42 -10.48 -16.12
CA CYS A 47 17.17 -11.48 -15.10
C CYS A 47 18.41 -12.31 -14.78
N GLN A 48 19.15 -12.71 -15.82
CA GLN A 48 20.38 -13.50 -15.68
C GLN A 48 21.50 -12.75 -14.96
N THR A 49 21.60 -11.43 -15.12
CA THR A 49 22.60 -10.63 -14.38
C THR A 49 22.37 -10.61 -12.88
N ARG A 50 21.13 -10.82 -12.45
CA ARG A 50 20.73 -10.90 -11.04
C ARG A 50 20.70 -12.33 -10.49
N LEU A 51 21.05 -13.31 -11.29
CA LEU A 51 20.88 -14.74 -11.06
C LEU A 51 19.37 -15.09 -10.94
N SER A 52 19.03 -16.22 -10.34
CA SER A 52 17.65 -16.65 -10.16
C SER A 52 17.10 -16.22 -8.81
N VAL A 53 15.77 -16.16 -8.69
CA VAL A 53 15.08 -16.18 -7.38
C VAL A 53 15.43 -17.50 -6.68
N ALA A 54 15.54 -17.47 -5.34
CA ALA A 54 15.87 -18.66 -4.56
C ALA A 54 14.92 -19.83 -4.87
N THR A 55 15.47 -21.02 -5.10
CA THR A 55 14.69 -22.20 -5.52
C THR A 55 13.64 -22.61 -4.48
N LEU A 56 13.98 -22.50 -3.18
CA LEU A 56 13.03 -22.80 -2.11
C LEU A 56 11.82 -21.88 -2.16
N ASP A 57 12.04 -20.57 -2.34
CA ASP A 57 10.96 -19.60 -2.45
C ASP A 57 10.10 -19.83 -3.70
N GLN A 58 10.71 -20.19 -4.83
CA GLN A 58 9.96 -20.55 -6.03
C GLN A 58 9.08 -21.79 -5.81
N THR A 59 9.62 -22.81 -5.18
CA THR A 59 8.89 -24.07 -4.87
C THR A 59 7.72 -23.80 -3.91
N ALA A 60 7.96 -23.02 -2.87
CA ALA A 60 6.91 -22.63 -1.92
C ALA A 60 5.83 -21.77 -2.61
N CYS A 61 6.22 -20.81 -3.45
CA CYS A 61 5.29 -19.96 -4.18
C CYS A 61 4.47 -20.74 -5.22
N ALA A 62 4.99 -21.81 -5.82
CA ALA A 62 4.23 -22.66 -6.72
C ALA A 62 3.02 -23.29 -6.01
N ALA A 63 3.15 -23.66 -4.74
CA ALA A 63 2.06 -24.19 -3.94
C ALA A 63 0.94 -23.17 -3.66
N LEU A 64 1.23 -21.87 -3.68
CA LEU A 64 0.22 -20.82 -3.46
C LEU A 64 -0.87 -20.81 -4.55
N TYR A 65 -0.58 -21.30 -5.73
CA TYR A 65 -1.55 -21.35 -6.83
C TYR A 65 -2.58 -22.48 -6.69
N SER A 66 -2.44 -23.35 -5.69
CA SER A 66 -3.46 -24.34 -5.32
C SER A 66 -4.52 -23.80 -4.34
N VAL A 67 -4.38 -22.57 -3.86
CA VAL A 67 -5.33 -21.94 -2.93
C VAL A 67 -6.63 -21.65 -3.65
N GLY A 68 -7.75 -22.02 -3.05
CA GLY A 68 -9.08 -21.83 -3.63
C GLY A 68 -9.59 -20.38 -3.55
N PRO A 69 -10.68 -20.07 -4.24
CA PRO A 69 -11.27 -18.73 -4.29
C PRO A 69 -11.76 -18.23 -2.92
N GLU A 70 -12.07 -19.12 -1.99
CA GLU A 70 -12.47 -18.81 -0.61
C GLU A 70 -11.41 -18.02 0.16
N TYR A 71 -10.12 -18.32 -0.09
CA TYR A 71 -9.01 -17.56 0.49
C TYR A 71 -9.08 -16.08 0.07
N PHE A 72 -9.23 -15.83 -1.22
CA PHE A 72 -9.30 -14.45 -1.74
C PHE A 72 -10.56 -13.72 -1.27
N ALA A 73 -11.67 -14.42 -1.12
CA ALA A 73 -12.89 -13.86 -0.56
C ALA A 73 -12.68 -13.41 0.90
N ALA A 74 -12.10 -14.27 1.73
CA ALA A 74 -11.80 -13.97 3.12
C ALA A 74 -10.82 -12.79 3.27
N VAL A 75 -9.76 -12.76 2.47
CA VAL A 75 -8.78 -11.64 2.46
C VAL A 75 -9.47 -10.34 2.04
N ARG A 76 -10.26 -10.35 0.98
CA ARG A 76 -11.02 -9.18 0.53
C ARG A 76 -11.94 -8.64 1.61
N ASP A 77 -12.69 -9.51 2.27
CA ASP A 77 -13.67 -9.11 3.28
C ASP A 77 -12.98 -8.56 4.54
N GLU A 78 -11.84 -9.12 4.94
CA GLU A 78 -11.01 -8.58 6.02
C GLU A 78 -10.46 -7.19 5.68
N TYR A 79 -9.89 -7.00 4.49
CA TYR A 79 -9.39 -5.68 4.07
C TYR A 79 -10.52 -4.65 3.88
N LYS A 80 -11.68 -5.08 3.43
CA LYS A 80 -12.88 -4.22 3.39
C LYS A 80 -13.26 -3.73 4.79
N LYS A 81 -13.29 -4.62 5.78
CA LYS A 81 -13.56 -4.27 7.18
C LYS A 81 -12.56 -3.26 7.71
N ARG A 82 -11.26 -3.48 7.48
CA ARG A 82 -10.19 -2.55 7.90
C ARG A 82 -10.32 -1.19 7.23
N ARG A 83 -10.54 -1.17 5.92
CA ARG A 83 -10.80 0.06 5.16
C ARG A 83 -11.98 0.83 5.72
N ASP A 84 -13.09 0.17 5.93
CA ASP A 84 -14.33 0.80 6.40
C ASP A 84 -14.14 1.35 7.83
N THR A 85 -13.38 0.64 8.68
CA THR A 85 -12.96 1.12 10.01
C THR A 85 -12.12 2.39 9.91
N LEU A 86 -11.07 2.39 9.08
CA LEU A 86 -10.22 3.57 8.88
C LEU A 86 -11.03 4.76 8.35
N CYS A 87 -11.85 4.54 7.31
CA CYS A 87 -12.68 5.60 6.72
C CYS A 87 -13.70 6.19 7.71
N ARG A 88 -14.30 5.36 8.54
CA ARG A 88 -15.21 5.81 9.59
C ARG A 88 -14.49 6.73 10.57
N LYS A 89 -13.32 6.31 11.06
CA LYS A 89 -12.55 7.07 12.04
C LYS A 89 -11.99 8.38 11.46
N LEU A 90 -11.53 8.38 10.20
CA LEU A 90 -11.08 9.61 9.53
C LEU A 90 -12.19 10.66 9.40
N ARG A 91 -13.45 10.24 9.19
CA ARG A 91 -14.60 11.18 9.16
C ARG A 91 -14.86 11.86 10.51
N GLU A 92 -14.37 11.30 11.62
CA GLU A 92 -14.48 11.89 12.96
C GLU A 92 -13.42 13.01 13.20
N ILE A 93 -12.48 13.22 12.26
CA ILE A 93 -11.42 14.24 12.36
C ILE A 93 -11.82 15.42 11.47
N PRO A 94 -12.15 16.59 12.04
CA PRO A 94 -12.54 17.76 11.26
C PRO A 94 -11.44 18.21 10.31
N GLY A 95 -11.82 18.54 9.07
CA GLY A 95 -10.90 19.06 8.05
C GLY A 95 -10.08 18.01 7.30
N VAL A 96 -10.21 16.72 7.61
CA VAL A 96 -9.63 15.64 6.81
C VAL A 96 -10.43 15.44 5.53
N VAL A 97 -9.74 15.36 4.40
CA VAL A 97 -10.34 15.10 3.08
C VAL A 97 -9.75 13.83 2.49
N PHE A 98 -10.59 12.90 2.07
CA PHE A 98 -10.18 11.65 1.43
C PHE A 98 -11.30 11.02 0.62
N ASP A 99 -10.93 10.17 -0.33
CA ASP A 99 -11.86 9.31 -1.05
C ASP A 99 -11.75 7.86 -0.54
N VAL A 100 -12.89 7.15 -0.56
CA VAL A 100 -12.92 5.73 -0.16
C VAL A 100 -12.31 4.89 -1.30
N PRO A 101 -11.17 4.22 -1.07
CA PRO A 101 -10.53 3.45 -2.14
C PRO A 101 -11.37 2.22 -2.52
N GLY A 102 -11.49 1.96 -3.82
CA GLY A 102 -12.14 0.76 -4.35
C GLY A 102 -11.29 -0.52 -4.24
N GLY A 103 -10.00 -0.40 -3.91
CA GLY A 103 -9.04 -1.50 -3.83
C GLY A 103 -7.79 -1.11 -3.07
N ALA A 104 -6.73 -1.90 -3.21
CA ALA A 104 -5.47 -1.78 -2.47
C ALA A 104 -5.65 -2.02 -0.94
N PHE A 105 -4.67 -1.62 -0.16
CA PHE A 105 -4.67 -1.68 1.31
C PHE A 105 -4.18 -0.37 1.94
N TYR A 106 -4.25 0.72 1.18
CA TYR A 106 -3.94 2.08 1.63
C TYR A 106 -4.86 3.09 0.97
N LEU A 107 -4.98 4.25 1.59
CA LEU A 107 -5.66 5.43 1.06
C LEU A 107 -4.77 6.66 1.16
N MET A 108 -5.09 7.66 0.34
CA MET A 108 -4.54 9.01 0.46
C MET A 108 -5.55 9.89 1.20
N ALA A 109 -5.05 10.70 2.12
CA ALA A 109 -5.86 11.69 2.83
C ALA A 109 -5.08 13.00 2.96
N ALA A 110 -5.77 14.13 2.77
CA ALA A 110 -5.25 15.44 3.15
C ALA A 110 -5.61 15.71 4.60
N LEU A 111 -4.62 15.97 5.43
CA LEU A 111 -4.78 16.31 6.83
C LEU A 111 -4.87 17.84 7.03
N PRO A 112 -5.58 18.34 8.04
CA PRO A 112 -5.63 19.75 8.38
C PRO A 112 -4.35 20.21 9.11
N VAL A 113 -3.20 20.04 8.46
CA VAL A 113 -1.87 20.46 8.93
C VAL A 113 -1.17 21.26 7.83
N ASP A 114 -0.18 22.05 8.18
CA ASP A 114 0.58 22.89 7.23
C ASP A 114 1.50 22.07 6.32
N ASP A 115 2.10 21.02 6.87
CA ASP A 115 3.12 20.20 6.19
C ASP A 115 3.16 18.80 6.81
N ALA A 116 2.90 17.77 6.00
CA ALA A 116 2.82 16.40 6.47
C ALA A 116 4.19 15.81 6.86
N ASP A 117 5.29 16.25 6.23
CA ASP A 117 6.64 15.83 6.60
C ASP A 117 7.02 16.38 7.99
N LYS A 118 6.75 17.68 8.23
CA LYS A 118 6.98 18.30 9.55
C LYS A 118 6.11 17.68 10.64
N PHE A 119 4.84 17.43 10.32
CA PHE A 119 3.92 16.80 11.25
C PHE A 119 4.37 15.38 11.60
N GLN A 120 4.80 14.59 10.59
CA GLN A 120 5.33 13.24 10.83
C GLN A 120 6.63 13.27 11.67
N GLN A 121 7.53 14.21 11.40
CA GLN A 121 8.74 14.36 12.18
C GLN A 121 8.40 14.67 13.64
N TRP A 122 7.52 15.63 13.89
CA TRP A 122 7.05 15.99 15.22
C TRP A 122 6.37 14.82 15.96
N LEU A 123 5.55 14.03 15.24
CA LEU A 123 4.93 12.83 15.80
C LEU A 123 5.95 11.83 16.33
N LEU A 124 7.10 11.71 15.67
CA LEU A 124 8.14 10.76 16.04
C LEU A 124 9.09 11.28 17.12
N GLU A 125 9.33 12.60 17.16
CA GLU A 125 10.34 13.20 18.03
C GLU A 125 9.74 13.74 19.33
N GLU A 126 8.54 14.29 19.29
CA GLU A 126 8.00 15.07 20.41
C GLU A 126 6.67 14.54 20.97
N PHE A 127 5.82 13.97 20.10
CA PHE A 127 4.47 13.60 20.49
C PHE A 127 4.36 12.15 20.95
N ASN A 128 3.63 11.94 22.05
CA ASN A 128 3.13 10.63 22.41
C ASN A 128 1.78 10.71 23.14
N ASP A 129 0.98 9.67 23.03
CA ASP A 129 -0.24 9.48 23.79
C ASP A 129 -0.16 8.16 24.57
N ASN A 130 0.18 8.24 25.86
CA ASN A 130 0.44 7.10 26.73
C ASN A 130 1.58 6.19 26.22
N GLY A 131 2.65 6.77 25.67
CA GLY A 131 3.79 6.05 25.13
C GLY A 131 3.58 5.52 23.71
N GLU A 132 2.49 5.88 23.05
CA GLU A 132 2.18 5.49 21.67
C GLU A 132 2.18 6.69 20.73
N THR A 133 2.58 6.49 19.50
CA THR A 133 2.43 7.45 18.41
C THR A 133 2.00 6.75 17.12
N VAL A 134 1.75 7.50 16.06
CA VAL A 134 1.38 6.98 14.75
C VAL A 134 2.38 7.39 13.69
N MET A 135 2.48 6.56 12.64
CA MET A 135 3.33 6.82 11.49
C MET A 135 2.55 6.55 10.19
N PHE A 136 2.78 7.40 9.23
CA PHE A 136 2.25 7.30 7.86
C PHE A 136 3.33 7.69 6.85
N ALA A 137 3.05 7.61 5.56
CA ALA A 137 3.96 8.10 4.53
C ALA A 137 3.47 9.49 4.05
N PRO A 138 4.26 10.59 4.28
CA PRO A 138 3.94 11.90 3.73
C PRO A 138 3.83 11.88 2.20
N GLY A 139 2.86 12.63 1.65
CA GLY A 139 2.50 12.60 0.24
C GLY A 139 3.36 13.47 -0.66
N GLY A 140 4.05 14.46 -0.11
CA GLY A 140 4.78 15.46 -0.90
C GLY A 140 5.77 14.87 -1.90
N SER A 141 6.51 13.84 -1.50
CA SER A 141 7.47 13.14 -2.38
C SER A 141 6.83 12.24 -3.45
N MET A 142 5.52 12.03 -3.41
CA MET A 142 4.80 11.17 -4.36
C MET A 142 4.36 11.94 -5.62
N TYR A 143 4.48 13.27 -5.62
CA TYR A 143 4.08 14.12 -6.73
C TYR A 143 5.29 14.67 -7.48
N ALA A 144 5.23 14.60 -8.82
CA ALA A 144 6.25 15.24 -9.68
C ALA A 144 6.11 16.76 -9.70
N THR A 145 4.92 17.30 -9.43
CA THR A 145 4.65 18.74 -9.41
C THR A 145 5.07 19.32 -8.06
N PRO A 146 6.01 20.28 -8.03
CA PRO A 146 6.43 20.91 -6.79
C PRO A 146 5.27 21.53 -6.00
N GLY A 147 5.28 21.36 -4.68
CA GLY A 147 4.28 21.91 -3.76
C GLY A 147 2.95 21.16 -3.68
N LYS A 148 2.72 20.14 -4.54
CA LYS A 148 1.56 19.26 -4.38
C LYS A 148 1.77 18.22 -3.27
N GLY A 149 0.66 17.79 -2.68
CA GLY A 149 0.65 16.76 -1.65
C GLY A 149 1.26 17.18 -0.31
N LYS A 150 1.48 18.47 -0.08
CA LYS A 150 2.20 19.00 1.07
C LYS A 150 1.58 18.60 2.42
N ASN A 151 0.25 18.53 2.48
CA ASN A 151 -0.50 18.08 3.66
C ASN A 151 -1.18 16.72 3.45
N GLU A 152 -0.81 16.02 2.37
CA GLU A 152 -1.35 14.70 2.09
C GLU A 152 -0.49 13.60 2.70
N VAL A 153 -1.15 12.50 3.07
CA VAL A 153 -0.51 11.34 3.65
C VAL A 153 -1.08 10.06 3.04
N ARG A 154 -0.23 9.04 2.91
CA ARG A 154 -0.66 7.70 2.58
C ARG A 154 -0.74 6.85 3.84
N MET A 155 -1.92 6.36 4.14
CA MET A 155 -2.20 5.51 5.29
C MET A 155 -2.46 4.07 4.83
N ALA A 156 -1.76 3.10 5.42
CA ALA A 156 -1.98 1.69 5.15
C ALA A 156 -2.88 1.06 6.22
N TYR A 157 -3.97 0.40 5.80
CA TYR A 157 -4.88 -0.31 6.72
C TYR A 157 -4.56 -1.81 6.82
N VAL A 158 -3.28 -2.10 7.13
CA VAL A 158 -2.74 -3.47 7.17
C VAL A 158 -2.76 -4.10 8.57
N ILE A 159 -3.03 -3.31 9.60
CA ILE A 159 -3.14 -3.78 10.99
C ILE A 159 -4.60 -4.11 11.35
N GLU A 160 -4.81 -4.79 12.47
CA GLU A 160 -6.12 -5.18 12.97
C GLU A 160 -7.04 -3.98 13.23
N SER A 161 -8.36 -4.16 13.05
CA SER A 161 -9.33 -3.06 13.13
C SER A 161 -9.26 -2.28 14.46
N HIS A 162 -9.09 -2.96 15.61
CA HIS A 162 -9.01 -2.28 16.91
C HIS A 162 -7.73 -1.42 17.03
N LYS A 163 -6.62 -1.85 16.42
CA LYS A 163 -5.38 -1.06 16.36
C LYS A 163 -5.52 0.13 15.41
N LEU A 164 -6.28 -0.02 14.31
CA LEU A 164 -6.61 1.10 13.43
C LEU A 164 -7.47 2.14 14.15
N GLU A 165 -8.45 1.72 14.94
CA GLU A 165 -9.27 2.63 15.75
C GLU A 165 -8.38 3.43 16.71
N ARG A 166 -7.53 2.74 17.48
CA ARG A 166 -6.60 3.39 18.39
C ARG A 166 -5.64 4.34 17.67
N ALA A 167 -5.07 3.94 16.54
CA ALA A 167 -4.18 4.79 15.75
C ALA A 167 -4.87 6.07 15.28
N MET A 168 -6.14 6.00 14.90
CA MET A 168 -6.90 7.17 14.47
C MET A 168 -7.29 8.07 15.64
N ASP A 169 -7.54 7.53 16.83
CA ASP A 169 -7.74 8.33 18.04
C ASP A 169 -6.48 9.11 18.40
N ILE A 170 -5.32 8.47 18.31
CA ILE A 170 -4.01 9.11 18.50
C ILE A 170 -3.81 10.21 17.44
N LEU A 171 -4.08 9.92 16.17
CA LEU A 171 -3.94 10.90 15.08
C LEU A 171 -4.82 12.13 15.30
N LYS A 172 -6.09 11.94 15.69
CA LYS A 172 -7.00 13.04 16.00
C LYS A 172 -6.45 13.94 17.07
N LYS A 173 -6.05 13.37 18.20
CA LYS A 173 -5.44 14.10 19.30
C LYS A 173 -4.15 14.81 18.89
N ALA A 174 -3.31 14.14 18.11
CA ALA A 174 -2.07 14.71 17.61
C ALA A 174 -2.30 15.94 16.71
N ILE A 175 -3.28 15.90 15.81
CA ILE A 175 -3.66 17.05 14.97
C ILE A 175 -4.13 18.23 15.85
N GLU A 176 -4.95 17.98 16.86
CA GLU A 176 -5.42 19.01 17.79
C GLU A 176 -4.25 19.68 18.53
N VAL A 177 -3.31 18.88 19.06
CA VAL A 177 -2.14 19.38 19.77
C VAL A 177 -1.17 20.12 18.84
N TYR A 178 -0.93 19.58 17.63
CA TYR A 178 -0.03 20.20 16.65
C TYR A 178 -0.52 21.58 16.20
N ASN A 179 -1.81 21.72 15.94
CA ASN A 179 -2.41 22.98 15.49
C ASN A 179 -2.59 24.02 16.59
N ALA A 180 -2.46 23.64 17.85
CA ALA A 180 -2.52 24.53 18.99
C ALA A 180 -1.14 25.10 19.42
N ARG A 181 -0.07 24.78 18.72
CA ARG A 181 1.33 25.18 19.02
C ARG A 181 1.63 26.63 18.62
#